data_4cfe9116a549cae923ea01dbd15c182e
#
_entry.id   4cfe9116a549cae923ea01dbd15c182e
#
_cell.length_a   1.000
_cell.length_b   1.000
_cell.length_c   1.000
_cell.angle_alpha   90.00
_cell.angle_beta   90.00
_cell.angle_gamma   90.00
#
_symmetry.space_group_name_H-M   'P 1'
#
loop_
_entity.id
_entity.type
_entity.pdbx_description
1 polymer ?
#
loop_
_entity_poly.entity_id
_entity_poly.type
_entity_poly.pdbx_seq_one_letter_code
_entity_poly.pdbx_strand_id
1 'polypeptide(L)'
;MRYPSGIGSGVGERVVESGEVVAAGVDALADAGGMAMGATEPPRGKPPPAMRAIPTASSTTPADTVSERGMRLFSDADRMPSERASTAVRRTRAAAKLRERGFGALLVSPGADLFYLAGYQVFASERLTCLVLDPDAKATIVCPELEAPRVAVAAPDIARRTWGETEDPYVAVASLVRTAGSIAVADQMWAAFVLKLQAALPDRSFTVASEITRELRMRKDAVEVEALRLVSESADRAYRGILERPFAGRTEREIGADLGELLRAEGHDEVGFTIVASGANGASPHHETSDRRVAEGDTVVLDFGGAMRGYRSDITRTVHVSPTAGHEEQKVHDVVRRAQEAGYAAARKGATAESIDAAARRVIDEAGYGEFFIHRTGHGIGLDGHEHPYLVRGNRETLEPGMAFSIEPGIYLPGRFGVRIEDIAVIDADGSVRPLNRADHAFATVA
;
A
#
# COMPACT_ATOMS: atom_id res chain seq x y z
N MET A 1 8.32 -34.94 41.68
CA MET A 1 8.44 -34.67 43.15
C MET A 1 7.76 -33.33 43.41
N ARG A 2 6.69 -33.39 44.21
CA ARG A 2 6.05 -32.44 45.13
C ARG A 2 6.18 -30.93 44.92
N TYR A 3 5.01 -30.31 44.74
CA TYR A 3 4.68 -28.92 45.10
C TYR A 3 4.89 -28.67 46.60
N PRO A 4 4.98 -27.38 47.06
CA PRO A 4 3.95 -26.94 47.97
C PRO A 4 3.26 -25.60 47.64
N SER A 5 2.03 -25.56 48.08
CA SER A 5 0.99 -24.55 48.16
C SER A 5 1.21 -23.49 49.26
N GLY A 6 0.55 -22.33 49.14
CA GLY A 6 0.31 -21.37 50.24
C GLY A 6 -0.16 -20.02 49.69
N ILE A 7 -1.41 -19.71 49.54
CA ILE A 7 -2.45 -19.02 50.32
C ILE A 7 -2.07 -17.56 50.69
N GLY A 8 -2.91 -16.61 50.29
CA GLY A 8 -2.95 -15.24 50.79
C GLY A 8 -3.98 -14.37 50.08
N SER A 9 -5.19 -14.37 50.58
CA SER A 9 -6.38 -13.59 50.20
C SER A 9 -6.26 -12.10 50.52
N GLY A 10 -6.83 -11.24 49.70
CA GLY A 10 -7.07 -9.84 50.01
C GLY A 10 -8.07 -9.23 49.05
N VAL A 11 -9.35 -9.33 49.39
CA VAL A 11 -10.51 -8.69 48.74
C VAL A 11 -10.55 -7.23 49.18
N GLY A 12 -10.68 -6.31 48.22
CA GLY A 12 -10.96 -4.92 48.46
C GLY A 12 -11.95 -4.41 47.40
N GLU A 13 -13.23 -4.62 47.66
CA GLU A 13 -14.34 -3.95 46.97
C GLU A 13 -14.28 -2.45 47.23
N ARG A 14 -14.35 -1.62 46.18
CA ARG A 14 -14.88 -0.26 46.29
C ARG A 14 -16.02 -0.10 45.30
N VAL A 15 -17.18 0.01 45.86
CA VAL A 15 -18.42 0.54 45.30
C VAL A 15 -18.19 2.01 44.97
N VAL A 16 -18.54 2.43 43.76
CA VAL A 16 -18.73 3.84 43.41
C VAL A 16 -20.14 3.98 42.84
N GLU A 17 -20.85 4.86 43.55
CA GLU A 17 -22.25 5.19 43.36
C GLU A 17 -22.56 5.86 42.01
N SER A 18 -23.77 5.60 41.56
CA SER A 18 -24.48 6.20 40.44
C SER A 18 -24.64 7.72 40.60
N GLY A 19 -24.16 8.49 39.63
CA GLY A 19 -24.46 9.92 39.48
C GLY A 19 -25.40 10.14 38.30
N GLU A 20 -26.56 10.71 38.58
CA GLU A 20 -27.61 11.09 37.65
C GLU A 20 -27.11 12.11 36.62
N VAL A 21 -27.45 11.89 35.36
CA VAL A 21 -27.30 12.89 34.29
C VAL A 21 -28.62 13.65 34.14
N VAL A 22 -28.60 14.91 34.50
CA VAL A 22 -29.71 15.87 34.31
C VAL A 22 -29.71 16.29 32.83
N ALA A 23 -30.81 16.01 32.16
CA ALA A 23 -31.13 16.54 30.82
C ALA A 23 -31.61 17.99 30.96
N ALA A 24 -30.92 18.93 30.32
CA ALA A 24 -31.39 20.29 30.15
C ALA A 24 -31.95 20.42 28.72
N GLY A 25 -33.24 20.62 28.65
CA GLY A 25 -33.97 20.95 27.45
C GLY A 25 -33.68 22.39 27.01
N VAL A 26 -33.70 22.58 25.70
CA VAL A 26 -33.73 23.93 25.08
C VAL A 26 -35.04 24.05 24.31
N ASP A 27 -35.96 24.80 24.90
CA ASP A 27 -37.22 25.19 24.27
C ASP A 27 -37.02 26.39 23.35
N ALA A 28 -37.90 26.42 22.38
CA ALA A 28 -38.09 27.36 21.30
C ALA A 28 -38.20 28.86 21.69
N LEU A 29 -37.81 29.68 20.74
CA LEU A 29 -38.40 31.02 20.55
C LEU A 29 -38.58 31.28 19.04
N ALA A 30 -39.81 31.16 18.57
CA ALA A 30 -40.34 31.83 17.39
C ALA A 30 -40.79 33.24 17.82
N ASP A 31 -40.48 34.28 17.06
CA ASP A 31 -41.51 35.13 16.44
C ASP A 31 -40.94 36.42 15.80
N ALA A 32 -41.56 36.78 14.67
CA ALA A 32 -41.91 38.11 14.16
C ALA A 32 -40.82 39.03 13.54
N GLY A 33 -41.06 39.37 12.28
CA GLY A 33 -40.59 40.63 11.72
C GLY A 33 -40.50 40.65 10.20
N GLY A 34 -41.63 40.64 9.49
CA GLY A 34 -41.68 40.92 8.05
C GLY A 34 -41.38 42.36 7.76
N MET A 35 -40.59 42.63 6.73
CA MET A 35 -40.63 43.88 5.96
C MET A 35 -40.26 43.58 4.51
N ALA A 36 -41.25 43.77 3.64
CA ALA A 36 -41.09 43.81 2.19
C ALA A 36 -40.43 45.15 1.79
N MET A 37 -39.39 45.05 0.97
CA MET A 37 -38.86 46.18 0.21
C MET A 37 -38.45 45.75 -1.19
N GLY A 38 -39.18 46.18 -2.15
CA GLY A 38 -39.00 46.84 -3.40
C GLY A 38 -37.88 46.29 -4.32
N ALA A 39 -38.32 45.60 -5.38
CA ALA A 39 -37.51 45.36 -6.56
C ALA A 39 -37.25 46.69 -7.30
N THR A 40 -35.97 47.05 -7.49
CA THR A 40 -35.54 48.04 -8.48
C THR A 40 -34.70 47.37 -9.54
N GLU A 41 -35.19 47.42 -10.78
CA GLU A 41 -34.42 47.03 -11.97
C GLU A 41 -33.15 47.88 -12.14
N PRO A 42 -32.00 47.31 -12.56
CA PRO A 42 -30.86 48.10 -12.99
C PRO A 42 -31.01 48.57 -14.45
N PRO A 43 -30.45 49.74 -14.80
CA PRO A 43 -30.64 50.36 -16.11
C PRO A 43 -29.85 49.64 -17.20
N ARG A 44 -30.48 49.57 -18.40
CA ARG A 44 -29.92 49.04 -19.64
C ARG A 44 -28.76 49.95 -20.13
N GLY A 45 -27.52 49.39 -20.06
CA GLY A 45 -26.34 50.00 -20.66
C GLY A 45 -26.27 49.72 -22.16
N LYS A 46 -25.83 50.70 -22.92
CA LYS A 46 -25.62 50.66 -24.38
C LYS A 46 -24.51 49.67 -24.79
N PRO A 47 -24.60 49.04 -25.96
CA PRO A 47 -23.56 48.15 -26.47
C PRO A 47 -22.28 48.92 -26.85
N PRO A 48 -21.09 48.34 -26.67
CA PRO A 48 -19.83 48.93 -27.10
C PRO A 48 -19.64 48.81 -28.64
N PRO A 49 -18.83 49.69 -29.25
CA PRO A 49 -18.63 49.72 -30.69
C PRO A 49 -17.80 48.55 -31.21
N ALA A 50 -18.08 48.17 -32.45
CA ALA A 50 -17.42 47.07 -33.17
C ALA A 50 -15.91 47.32 -33.33
N MET A 51 -15.12 46.38 -32.84
CA MET A 51 -13.65 46.31 -33.13
C MET A 51 -13.40 45.73 -34.51
N ARG A 52 -12.60 46.48 -35.30
CA ARG A 52 -12.10 46.13 -36.62
C ARG A 52 -11.24 44.85 -36.52
N ALA A 53 -11.46 43.94 -37.46
CA ALA A 53 -10.65 42.74 -37.68
C ALA A 53 -9.21 43.09 -38.06
N ILE A 54 -8.24 42.52 -37.38
CA ILE A 54 -6.82 42.51 -37.72
C ILE A 54 -6.55 41.15 -38.43
N PRO A 55 -5.81 41.13 -39.55
CA PRO A 55 -5.57 39.88 -40.30
C PRO A 55 -4.65 38.92 -39.52
N THR A 56 -5.07 37.67 -39.40
CA THR A 56 -4.32 36.59 -38.81
C THR A 56 -3.17 36.15 -39.72
N ALA A 57 -1.95 36.35 -39.23
CA ALA A 57 -0.79 35.66 -39.78
C ALA A 57 -0.78 34.19 -39.30
N SER A 58 -0.80 33.27 -40.24
CA SER A 58 -0.65 31.84 -40.00
C SER A 58 0.76 31.53 -39.49
N SER A 59 0.89 31.18 -38.23
CA SER A 59 2.04 30.46 -37.69
C SER A 59 1.54 29.15 -37.10
N THR A 60 1.78 28.06 -37.82
CA THR A 60 1.59 26.70 -37.37
C THR A 60 2.67 26.39 -36.31
N THR A 61 2.32 26.53 -35.05
CA THR A 61 3.01 25.89 -33.93
C THR A 61 2.23 24.65 -33.55
N PRO A 62 2.87 23.48 -33.31
CA PRO A 62 2.13 22.30 -32.87
C PRO A 62 1.55 22.60 -31.48
N ALA A 63 0.25 22.45 -31.35
CA ALA A 63 -0.41 22.47 -30.07
C ALA A 63 0.12 21.30 -29.24
N ASP A 64 0.85 21.60 -28.16
CA ASP A 64 1.10 20.67 -27.07
C ASP A 64 -0.26 20.30 -26.48
N THR A 65 -0.74 19.14 -26.89
CA THR A 65 -1.84 18.46 -26.23
C THR A 65 -1.31 18.06 -24.84
N VAL A 66 -1.69 18.82 -23.81
CA VAL A 66 -1.70 18.33 -22.44
C VAL A 66 -2.68 17.16 -22.43
N SER A 67 -2.13 15.96 -22.64
CA SER A 67 -2.84 14.71 -22.53
C SER A 67 -3.33 14.59 -21.09
N GLU A 68 -4.66 14.57 -20.92
CA GLU A 68 -5.32 13.95 -19.78
C GLU A 68 -4.89 12.48 -19.73
N ARG A 69 -3.72 12.21 -19.17
CA ARG A 69 -3.33 10.88 -18.74
C ARG A 69 -4.00 10.61 -17.40
N GLY A 70 -5.31 10.39 -17.46
CA GLY A 70 -6.01 9.66 -16.43
C GLY A 70 -5.31 8.32 -16.23
N MET A 71 -5.22 7.89 -14.97
CA MET A 71 -4.65 6.62 -14.54
C MET A 71 -5.01 5.51 -15.53
N ARG A 72 -4.04 5.03 -16.30
CA ARG A 72 -4.25 3.90 -17.20
C ARG A 72 -4.45 2.67 -16.34
N LEU A 73 -5.71 2.28 -16.17
CA LEU A 73 -6.00 0.91 -15.79
C LEU A 73 -5.45 0.01 -16.89
N PHE A 74 -4.68 -1.02 -16.51
CA PHE A 74 -4.10 -1.98 -17.44
C PHE A 74 -5.12 -2.41 -18.49
N SER A 75 -4.81 -2.25 -19.76
CA SER A 75 -5.58 -2.87 -20.83
C SER A 75 -5.21 -4.35 -20.90
N ASP A 76 -6.18 -5.19 -21.26
CA ASP A 76 -5.97 -6.62 -21.44
C ASP A 76 -4.91 -6.96 -22.53
N ALA A 77 -4.65 -6.01 -23.44
CA ALA A 77 -3.60 -6.09 -24.44
C ALA A 77 -2.17 -6.06 -23.86
N ASP A 78 -2.00 -5.52 -22.64
CA ASP A 78 -0.70 -5.42 -21.97
C ASP A 78 -0.34 -6.67 -21.15
N ARG A 79 -1.26 -7.64 -21.05
CA ARG A 79 -1.05 -8.89 -20.30
C ARG A 79 -0.40 -9.98 -21.14
N MET A 80 0.68 -10.52 -20.60
CA MET A 80 1.32 -11.71 -21.17
C MET A 80 0.41 -12.94 -21.01
N PRO A 81 0.35 -13.86 -21.98
CA PRO A 81 -0.38 -15.13 -21.83
C PRO A 81 0.00 -15.93 -20.59
N SER A 82 1.23 -15.82 -20.10
CA SER A 82 1.74 -16.41 -18.87
C SER A 82 1.04 -15.90 -17.60
N GLU A 83 0.63 -14.63 -17.58
CA GLU A 83 -0.08 -14.03 -16.42
C GLU A 83 -1.50 -14.59 -16.27
N ARG A 84 -2.22 -14.82 -17.38
CA ARG A 84 -3.55 -15.44 -17.37
C ARG A 84 -3.50 -16.90 -16.94
N ALA A 85 -2.52 -17.66 -17.41
CA ALA A 85 -2.32 -19.03 -16.95
C ALA A 85 -2.02 -19.08 -15.45
N SER A 86 -1.31 -18.08 -14.93
CA SER A 86 -0.99 -17.94 -13.51
C SER A 86 -2.24 -17.73 -12.66
N THR A 87 -3.21 -16.87 -13.05
CA THR A 87 -4.43 -16.64 -12.25
C THR A 87 -5.28 -17.91 -12.13
N ALA A 88 -5.41 -18.71 -13.17
CA ALA A 88 -6.14 -19.98 -13.11
C ALA A 88 -5.48 -20.98 -12.15
N VAL A 89 -4.14 -21.08 -12.18
CA VAL A 89 -3.38 -21.91 -11.23
C VAL A 89 -3.56 -21.40 -9.79
N ARG A 90 -3.54 -20.08 -9.58
CA ARG A 90 -3.76 -19.46 -8.26
C ARG A 90 -5.14 -19.77 -7.70
N ARG A 91 -6.21 -19.69 -8.53
CA ARG A 91 -7.56 -20.12 -8.14
C ARG A 91 -7.61 -21.60 -7.76
N THR A 92 -6.96 -22.48 -8.53
CA THR A 92 -6.88 -23.90 -8.21
C THR A 92 -6.22 -24.16 -6.85
N ARG A 93 -5.12 -23.45 -6.56
CA ARG A 93 -4.42 -23.52 -5.27
C ARG A 93 -5.29 -22.98 -4.13
N ALA A 94 -5.98 -21.86 -4.34
CA ALA A 94 -6.90 -21.31 -3.34
C ALA A 94 -8.06 -22.27 -3.05
N ALA A 95 -8.65 -22.88 -4.07
CA ALA A 95 -9.69 -23.88 -3.92
C ALA A 95 -9.21 -25.15 -3.17
N ALA A 96 -7.96 -25.57 -3.40
CA ALA A 96 -7.37 -26.67 -2.63
C ALA A 96 -7.26 -26.31 -1.13
N LYS A 97 -6.86 -25.06 -0.81
CA LYS A 97 -6.82 -24.57 0.58
C LYS A 97 -8.21 -24.46 1.20
N LEU A 98 -9.22 -24.05 0.43
CA LEU A 98 -10.62 -24.05 0.91
C LEU A 98 -11.06 -25.47 1.34
N ARG A 99 -10.77 -26.48 0.52
CA ARG A 99 -11.08 -27.89 0.85
C ARG A 99 -10.34 -28.37 2.08
N GLU A 100 -9.02 -28.12 2.12
CA GLU A 100 -8.15 -28.53 3.23
C GLU A 100 -8.65 -28.00 4.56
N ARG A 101 -9.15 -26.74 4.58
CA ARG A 101 -9.59 -26.05 5.80
C ARG A 101 -11.10 -26.10 6.04
N GLY A 102 -11.86 -26.76 5.18
CA GLY A 102 -13.32 -26.94 5.33
C GLY A 102 -14.14 -25.68 5.08
N PHE A 103 -13.64 -24.75 4.26
CA PHE A 103 -14.38 -23.55 3.85
C PHE A 103 -15.37 -23.85 2.74
N GLY A 104 -16.55 -23.22 2.79
CA GLY A 104 -17.59 -23.32 1.78
C GLY A 104 -17.38 -22.40 0.58
N ALA A 105 -16.75 -21.26 0.78
CA ALA A 105 -16.41 -20.31 -0.27
C ALA A 105 -15.35 -19.30 0.19
N LEU A 106 -14.69 -18.68 -0.80
CA LEU A 106 -13.87 -17.47 -0.67
C LEU A 106 -14.58 -16.34 -1.42
N LEU A 107 -14.88 -15.26 -0.71
CA LEU A 107 -15.51 -14.04 -1.24
C LEU A 107 -14.48 -12.91 -1.27
N VAL A 108 -14.19 -12.40 -2.47
CA VAL A 108 -13.13 -11.43 -2.66
C VAL A 108 -13.67 -10.15 -3.30
N SER A 109 -13.56 -9.05 -2.58
CA SER A 109 -13.87 -7.69 -3.07
C SER A 109 -12.68 -7.07 -3.83
N PRO A 110 -12.85 -5.93 -4.49
CA PRO A 110 -11.74 -5.18 -5.11
C PRO A 110 -10.56 -4.99 -4.16
N GLY A 111 -9.35 -5.23 -4.70
CA GLY A 111 -8.09 -5.18 -3.97
C GLY A 111 -7.08 -6.19 -4.51
N ALA A 112 -5.99 -6.38 -3.79
CA ALA A 112 -4.88 -7.24 -4.19
C ALA A 112 -5.30 -8.70 -4.41
N ASP A 113 -6.19 -9.24 -3.57
CA ASP A 113 -6.66 -10.62 -3.70
C ASP A 113 -7.52 -10.83 -4.96
N LEU A 114 -8.35 -9.83 -5.34
CA LEU A 114 -9.11 -9.90 -6.60
C LEU A 114 -8.17 -9.89 -7.79
N PHE A 115 -7.17 -9.00 -7.76
CA PHE A 115 -6.17 -8.96 -8.82
C PHE A 115 -5.35 -10.27 -8.88
N TYR A 116 -4.95 -10.82 -7.74
CA TYR A 116 -4.21 -12.08 -7.64
C TYR A 116 -4.96 -13.26 -8.26
N LEU A 117 -6.25 -13.37 -7.96
CA LEU A 117 -7.08 -14.51 -8.35
C LEU A 117 -7.74 -14.36 -9.73
N ALA A 118 -8.09 -13.14 -10.13
CA ALA A 118 -8.84 -12.86 -11.35
C ALA A 118 -8.08 -12.00 -12.35
N GLY A 119 -7.02 -11.34 -11.89
CA GLY A 119 -6.34 -10.33 -12.68
C GLY A 119 -7.19 -9.09 -12.95
N TYR A 120 -8.30 -8.92 -12.28
CA TYR A 120 -9.17 -7.77 -12.44
C TYR A 120 -8.82 -6.69 -11.42
N GLN A 121 -8.33 -5.55 -11.92
CA GLN A 121 -8.02 -4.37 -11.12
C GLN A 121 -9.14 -3.36 -11.24
N VAL A 122 -9.74 -3.03 -10.10
CA VAL A 122 -10.83 -2.05 -10.00
C VAL A 122 -10.84 -1.45 -8.60
N PHE A 123 -11.28 -0.20 -8.50
CA PHE A 123 -11.47 0.44 -7.19
C PHE A 123 -12.72 -0.08 -6.50
N ALA A 124 -12.65 -0.17 -5.17
CA ALA A 124 -13.83 -0.42 -4.36
C ALA A 124 -14.78 0.78 -4.47
N SER A 125 -16.07 0.49 -4.62
CA SER A 125 -17.14 1.48 -4.62
C SER A 125 -18.31 0.97 -3.78
N GLU A 126 -19.35 1.77 -3.62
CA GLU A 126 -20.59 1.39 -2.94
C GLU A 126 -21.37 0.27 -3.66
N ARG A 127 -21.02 -0.01 -4.92
CA ARG A 127 -21.58 -1.12 -5.69
C ARG A 127 -20.74 -2.36 -5.52
N LEU A 128 -21.36 -3.44 -5.03
CA LEU A 128 -20.64 -4.67 -4.78
C LEU A 128 -20.09 -5.30 -6.06
N THR A 129 -18.78 -5.44 -6.13
CA THR A 129 -18.08 -6.38 -7.00
C THR A 129 -17.45 -7.45 -6.11
N CYS A 130 -17.74 -8.73 -6.39
CA CYS A 130 -17.30 -9.86 -5.56
C CYS A 130 -16.95 -11.08 -6.42
N LEU A 131 -15.73 -11.56 -6.33
CA LEU A 131 -15.37 -12.89 -6.81
C LEU A 131 -15.83 -13.91 -5.77
N VAL A 132 -16.63 -14.86 -6.21
CA VAL A 132 -17.03 -16.06 -5.44
C VAL A 132 -16.22 -17.23 -5.99
N LEU A 133 -15.35 -17.79 -5.15
CA LEU A 133 -14.58 -19.00 -5.47
C LEU A 133 -15.02 -20.13 -4.55
N ASP A 134 -15.45 -21.25 -5.13
CA ASP A 134 -15.83 -22.43 -4.37
C ASP A 134 -14.67 -23.45 -4.23
N PRO A 135 -14.81 -24.47 -3.36
CA PRO A 135 -13.78 -25.49 -3.20
C PRO A 135 -13.51 -26.34 -4.45
N ASP A 136 -14.38 -26.34 -5.45
CA ASP A 136 -14.19 -27.05 -6.73
C ASP A 136 -13.48 -26.18 -7.80
N ALA A 137 -12.95 -25.05 -7.38
CA ALA A 137 -12.29 -24.05 -8.22
C ALA A 137 -13.22 -23.35 -9.22
N LYS A 138 -14.53 -23.46 -9.03
CA LYS A 138 -15.49 -22.70 -9.82
C LYS A 138 -15.50 -21.26 -9.34
N ALA A 139 -15.19 -20.35 -10.24
CA ALA A 139 -15.10 -18.92 -9.97
C ALA A 139 -16.23 -18.18 -10.70
N THR A 140 -16.86 -17.23 -10.00
CA THR A 140 -17.86 -16.33 -10.60
C THR A 140 -17.66 -14.93 -10.05
N ILE A 141 -17.56 -13.92 -10.92
CA ILE A 141 -17.55 -12.51 -10.50
C ILE A 141 -18.99 -12.00 -10.52
N VAL A 142 -19.50 -11.63 -9.34
CA VAL A 142 -20.75 -10.88 -9.18
C VAL A 142 -20.38 -9.40 -9.30
N CYS A 143 -20.94 -8.67 -10.27
CA CYS A 143 -20.62 -7.26 -10.52
C CYS A 143 -21.85 -6.48 -11.01
N PRO A 144 -21.85 -5.13 -10.86
CA PRO A 144 -22.86 -4.30 -11.50
C PRO A 144 -22.90 -4.55 -13.01
N GLU A 145 -24.08 -4.48 -13.62
CA GLU A 145 -24.24 -4.66 -15.07
C GLU A 145 -23.35 -3.69 -15.87
N LEU A 146 -23.21 -2.45 -15.40
CA LEU A 146 -22.35 -1.43 -16.01
C LEU A 146 -20.86 -1.81 -16.05
N GLU A 147 -20.38 -2.68 -15.14
CA GLU A 147 -18.98 -3.14 -15.08
C GLU A 147 -18.75 -4.44 -15.89
N ALA A 148 -19.79 -5.09 -16.35
CA ALA A 148 -19.70 -6.38 -17.06
C ALA A 148 -18.76 -6.35 -18.29
N PRO A 149 -18.71 -5.30 -19.11
CA PRO A 149 -17.77 -5.22 -20.24
C PRO A 149 -16.30 -5.22 -19.79
N ARG A 150 -15.98 -4.51 -18.69
CA ARG A 150 -14.62 -4.44 -18.14
C ARG A 150 -14.20 -5.79 -17.56
N VAL A 151 -15.10 -6.45 -16.80
CA VAL A 151 -14.85 -7.79 -16.29
C VAL A 151 -14.67 -8.80 -17.41
N ALA A 152 -15.43 -8.68 -18.52
CA ALA A 152 -15.30 -9.55 -19.68
C ALA A 152 -13.92 -9.50 -20.34
N VAL A 153 -13.33 -8.33 -20.36
CA VAL A 153 -11.98 -8.09 -20.92
C VAL A 153 -10.91 -8.58 -19.93
N ALA A 154 -11.02 -8.19 -18.66
CA ALA A 154 -9.98 -8.47 -17.67
C ALA A 154 -9.94 -9.92 -17.18
N ALA A 155 -11.09 -10.59 -17.08
CA ALA A 155 -11.23 -11.97 -16.58
C ALA A 155 -12.13 -12.81 -17.51
N PRO A 156 -11.75 -13.04 -18.77
CA PRO A 156 -12.61 -13.69 -19.77
C PRO A 156 -12.89 -15.16 -19.45
N ASP A 157 -12.04 -15.82 -18.67
CA ASP A 157 -12.12 -17.21 -18.24
C ASP A 157 -12.96 -17.40 -16.96
N ILE A 158 -13.48 -16.31 -16.37
CA ILE A 158 -14.32 -16.36 -15.15
C ILE A 158 -15.77 -16.06 -15.52
N ALA A 159 -16.70 -16.89 -15.01
CA ALA A 159 -18.13 -16.66 -15.18
C ALA A 159 -18.56 -15.33 -14.55
N ARG A 160 -19.54 -14.65 -15.14
CA ARG A 160 -20.12 -13.41 -14.62
C ARG A 160 -21.56 -13.60 -14.21
N ARG A 161 -21.93 -13.03 -13.06
CA ARG A 161 -23.31 -12.82 -12.61
C ARG A 161 -23.49 -11.32 -12.41
N THR A 162 -24.15 -10.68 -13.36
CA THR A 162 -24.44 -9.23 -13.25
C THR A 162 -25.68 -8.98 -12.39
N TRP A 163 -25.75 -7.77 -11.84
CA TRP A 163 -26.91 -7.27 -11.12
C TRP A 163 -27.22 -5.85 -11.54
N GLY A 164 -28.53 -5.53 -11.69
CA GLY A 164 -29.04 -4.19 -12.02
C GLY A 164 -29.30 -3.35 -10.78
N GLU A 165 -29.53 -2.03 -10.96
CA GLU A 165 -29.68 -1.05 -9.86
C GLU A 165 -30.81 -1.35 -8.87
N THR A 166 -31.79 -2.20 -9.25
CA THR A 166 -32.92 -2.61 -8.40
C THR A 166 -32.79 -4.02 -7.82
N GLU A 167 -31.71 -4.73 -8.15
CA GLU A 167 -31.43 -6.08 -7.66
C GLU A 167 -30.58 -6.03 -6.38
N ASP A 168 -30.76 -7.00 -5.52
CA ASP A 168 -29.91 -7.20 -4.33
C ASP A 168 -28.68 -8.05 -4.70
N PRO A 169 -27.46 -7.47 -4.74
CA PRO A 169 -26.25 -8.19 -5.09
C PRO A 169 -25.86 -9.26 -4.05
N TYR A 170 -26.27 -9.10 -2.80
CA TYR A 170 -25.95 -10.04 -1.72
C TYR A 170 -26.71 -11.35 -1.87
N VAL A 171 -27.95 -11.30 -2.36
CA VAL A 171 -28.74 -12.48 -2.74
C VAL A 171 -28.07 -13.19 -3.93
N ALA A 172 -27.54 -12.43 -4.90
CA ALA A 172 -26.82 -13.02 -6.03
C ALA A 172 -25.55 -13.76 -5.55
N VAL A 173 -24.76 -13.18 -4.64
CA VAL A 173 -23.61 -13.87 -4.03
C VAL A 173 -24.04 -15.10 -3.25
N ALA A 174 -25.05 -14.98 -2.39
CA ALA A 174 -25.55 -16.09 -1.57
C ALA A 174 -26.01 -17.29 -2.41
N SER A 175 -26.63 -17.05 -3.58
CA SER A 175 -27.07 -18.11 -4.50
C SER A 175 -25.92 -18.95 -5.08
N LEU A 176 -24.69 -18.42 -5.08
CA LEU A 176 -23.49 -19.08 -5.57
C LEU A 176 -22.76 -19.87 -4.47
N VAL A 177 -22.99 -19.57 -3.19
CA VAL A 177 -22.37 -20.24 -2.05
C VAL A 177 -23.16 -21.51 -1.73
N ARG A 178 -22.81 -22.62 -2.37
CA ARG A 178 -23.54 -23.89 -2.27
C ARG A 178 -22.89 -24.91 -1.34
N THR A 179 -21.59 -24.89 -1.22
CA THR A 179 -20.83 -25.83 -0.39
C THR A 179 -20.97 -25.46 1.09
N ALA A 180 -21.18 -26.47 1.94
CA ALA A 180 -21.18 -26.26 3.39
C ALA A 180 -19.80 -25.81 3.90
N GLY A 181 -19.76 -25.13 5.04
CA GLY A 181 -18.53 -24.64 5.68
C GLY A 181 -18.57 -23.14 5.94
N SER A 182 -17.52 -22.66 6.61
CA SER A 182 -17.31 -21.23 6.86
C SER A 182 -17.01 -20.47 5.58
N ILE A 183 -17.25 -19.17 5.58
CA ILE A 183 -17.00 -18.28 4.46
C ILE A 183 -15.75 -17.45 4.78
N ALA A 184 -14.74 -17.52 3.92
CA ALA A 184 -13.59 -16.61 3.97
C ALA A 184 -13.91 -15.34 3.15
N VAL A 185 -13.72 -14.15 3.73
CA VAL A 185 -13.97 -12.86 3.05
C VAL A 185 -12.68 -12.05 2.99
N ALA A 186 -12.47 -11.31 1.89
CA ALA A 186 -11.30 -10.46 1.75
C ALA A 186 -11.13 -9.53 2.97
N ASP A 187 -9.92 -9.47 3.52
CA ASP A 187 -9.60 -8.74 4.76
C ASP A 187 -9.93 -7.24 4.65
N GLN A 188 -9.87 -6.69 3.44
CA GLN A 188 -10.19 -5.29 3.15
C GLN A 188 -11.62 -5.09 2.62
N MET A 189 -12.49 -6.11 2.69
CA MET A 189 -13.90 -5.95 2.32
C MET A 189 -14.58 -4.95 3.24
N TRP A 190 -15.30 -3.99 2.69
CA TRP A 190 -16.04 -3.01 3.50
C TRP A 190 -16.99 -3.71 4.47
N ALA A 191 -16.97 -3.30 5.73
CA ALA A 191 -17.83 -3.87 6.77
C ALA A 191 -19.32 -3.83 6.37
N ALA A 192 -19.75 -2.79 5.64
CA ALA A 192 -21.11 -2.69 5.11
C ALA A 192 -21.48 -3.87 4.19
N PHE A 193 -20.53 -4.38 3.41
CA PHE A 193 -20.74 -5.55 2.56
C PHE A 193 -20.75 -6.83 3.39
N VAL A 194 -19.80 -6.98 4.30
CA VAL A 194 -19.69 -8.15 5.17
C VAL A 194 -20.99 -8.35 5.96
N LEU A 195 -21.52 -7.30 6.60
CA LEU A 195 -22.76 -7.39 7.39
C LEU A 195 -23.98 -7.79 6.53
N LYS A 196 -24.07 -7.27 5.30
CA LYS A 196 -25.15 -7.63 4.38
C LYS A 196 -24.99 -9.06 3.84
N LEU A 197 -23.75 -9.50 3.58
CA LEU A 197 -23.46 -10.90 3.22
C LEU A 197 -23.79 -11.86 4.36
N GLN A 198 -23.49 -11.49 5.61
CA GLN A 198 -23.90 -12.28 6.79
C GLN A 198 -25.42 -12.39 6.91
N ALA A 199 -26.15 -11.30 6.66
CA ALA A 199 -27.60 -11.33 6.63
C ALA A 199 -28.17 -12.22 5.50
N ALA A 200 -27.50 -12.25 4.34
CA ALA A 200 -27.90 -13.10 3.20
C ALA A 200 -27.49 -14.58 3.38
N LEU A 201 -26.56 -14.87 4.29
CA LEU A 201 -26.03 -16.21 4.60
C LEU A 201 -26.06 -16.47 6.12
N PRO A 202 -27.25 -16.44 6.77
CA PRO A 202 -27.38 -16.43 8.23
C PRO A 202 -26.85 -17.70 8.92
N ASP A 203 -26.83 -18.84 8.20
CA ASP A 203 -26.39 -20.14 8.73
C ASP A 203 -24.87 -20.37 8.51
N ARG A 204 -24.11 -19.32 8.11
CA ARG A 204 -22.69 -19.42 7.82
C ARG A 204 -21.87 -18.60 8.81
N SER A 205 -20.75 -19.15 9.27
CA SER A 205 -19.71 -18.39 9.94
C SER A 205 -18.79 -17.72 8.92
N PHE A 206 -18.24 -16.56 9.30
CA PHE A 206 -17.35 -15.76 8.46
C PHE A 206 -15.98 -15.63 9.13
N THR A 207 -14.92 -15.68 8.32
CA THR A 207 -13.54 -15.40 8.72
C THR A 207 -12.83 -14.62 7.63
N VAL A 208 -11.60 -14.21 7.88
CA VAL A 208 -10.77 -13.41 6.95
C VAL A 208 -10.14 -14.30 5.86
N ALA A 209 -10.02 -13.76 4.64
CA ALA A 209 -9.43 -14.46 3.50
C ALA A 209 -7.93 -14.71 3.66
N SER A 210 -7.23 -13.94 4.48
CA SER A 210 -5.80 -14.13 4.76
C SER A 210 -5.48 -15.54 5.29
N GLU A 211 -6.42 -16.25 5.89
CA GLU A 211 -6.25 -17.68 6.20
C GLU A 211 -5.99 -18.54 4.95
N ILE A 212 -6.40 -18.09 3.78
CA ILE A 212 -6.21 -18.77 2.48
C ILE A 212 -5.18 -18.06 1.63
N THR A 213 -5.33 -16.74 1.43
CA THR A 213 -4.58 -15.97 0.43
C THR A 213 -3.19 -15.59 0.89
N ARG A 214 -2.96 -15.44 2.21
CA ARG A 214 -1.66 -15.09 2.77
C ARG A 214 -0.55 -16.05 2.33
N GLU A 215 -0.71 -17.35 2.52
CA GLU A 215 0.30 -18.35 2.17
C GLU A 215 0.56 -18.39 0.65
N LEU A 216 -0.47 -18.12 -0.15
CA LEU A 216 -0.38 -18.13 -1.60
C LEU A 216 0.39 -16.91 -2.11
N ARG A 217 0.03 -15.70 -1.62
CA ARG A 217 0.65 -14.43 -2.02
C ARG A 217 2.06 -14.26 -1.47
N MET A 218 2.31 -14.80 -0.28
CA MET A 218 3.62 -14.73 0.36
C MET A 218 4.71 -15.40 -0.48
N ARG A 219 4.38 -16.50 -1.18
CA ARG A 219 5.31 -17.22 -2.08
C ARG A 219 5.04 -16.87 -3.53
N LYS A 220 5.80 -15.92 -4.04
CA LYS A 220 5.73 -15.42 -5.41
C LYS A 220 6.13 -16.50 -6.41
N ASP A 221 5.39 -16.63 -7.48
CA ASP A 221 5.79 -17.41 -8.63
C ASP A 221 6.84 -16.64 -9.47
N ALA A 222 7.41 -17.29 -10.49
CA ALA A 222 8.47 -16.68 -11.31
C ALA A 222 7.99 -15.40 -12.05
N VAL A 223 6.71 -15.33 -12.42
CA VAL A 223 6.13 -14.15 -13.08
C VAL A 223 6.04 -12.99 -12.10
N GLU A 224 5.63 -13.26 -10.86
CA GLU A 224 5.55 -12.26 -9.79
C GLU A 224 6.95 -11.74 -9.39
N VAL A 225 7.93 -12.64 -9.26
CA VAL A 225 9.32 -12.25 -8.94
C VAL A 225 9.90 -11.37 -10.05
N GLU A 226 9.62 -11.69 -11.32
CA GLU A 226 10.06 -10.87 -12.46
C GLU A 226 9.38 -9.49 -12.46
N ALA A 227 8.08 -9.42 -12.15
CA ALA A 227 7.37 -8.15 -12.02
C ALA A 227 7.95 -7.28 -10.89
N LEU A 228 8.24 -7.87 -9.73
CA LEU A 228 8.90 -7.18 -8.61
C LEU A 228 10.31 -6.70 -8.99
N ARG A 229 11.08 -7.51 -9.73
CA ARG A 229 12.40 -7.11 -10.21
C ARG A 229 12.32 -5.87 -11.12
N LEU A 230 11.40 -5.88 -12.07
CA LEU A 230 11.23 -4.78 -13.03
C LEU A 230 10.81 -3.47 -12.34
N VAL A 231 9.87 -3.54 -11.40
CA VAL A 231 9.41 -2.33 -10.69
C VAL A 231 10.47 -1.81 -9.72
N SER A 232 11.26 -2.68 -9.07
CA SER A 232 12.40 -2.27 -8.22
C SER A 232 13.50 -1.59 -9.03
N GLU A 233 13.89 -2.15 -10.17
CA GLU A 233 14.88 -1.53 -11.07
C GLU A 233 14.38 -0.19 -11.63
N SER A 234 13.08 -0.03 -11.84
CA SER A 234 12.47 1.25 -12.22
C SER A 234 12.62 2.30 -11.11
N ALA A 235 12.37 1.92 -9.84
CA ALA A 235 12.60 2.80 -8.69
C ALA A 235 14.09 3.19 -8.53
N ASP A 236 15.01 2.25 -8.76
CA ASP A 236 16.45 2.54 -8.79
C ASP A 236 16.84 3.59 -9.84
N ARG A 237 16.19 3.59 -11.02
CA ARG A 237 16.43 4.61 -12.04
C ARG A 237 15.86 5.97 -11.63
N ALA A 238 14.68 5.98 -11.00
CA ALA A 238 14.11 7.19 -10.42
C ALA A 238 15.03 7.80 -9.34
N TYR A 239 15.61 6.95 -8.46
CA TYR A 239 16.62 7.41 -7.50
C TYR A 239 17.83 8.07 -8.17
N ARG A 240 18.38 7.45 -9.20
CA ARG A 240 19.50 8.07 -9.93
C ARG A 240 19.13 9.41 -10.55
N GLY A 241 17.93 9.51 -11.10
CA GLY A 241 17.42 10.75 -11.69
C GLY A 241 17.22 11.87 -10.68
N ILE A 242 16.82 11.58 -9.44
CA ILE A 242 16.64 12.62 -8.42
C ILE A 242 17.98 13.18 -7.93
N LEU A 243 19.03 12.38 -7.91
CA LEU A 243 20.37 12.84 -7.52
C LEU A 243 20.94 13.92 -8.46
N GLU A 244 20.44 14.00 -9.69
CA GLU A 244 20.85 15.02 -10.68
C GLU A 244 20.10 16.35 -10.50
N ARG A 245 19.10 16.40 -9.60
CA ARG A 245 18.29 17.60 -9.34
C ARG A 245 18.79 18.37 -8.11
N PRO A 246 18.65 19.72 -8.06
CA PRO A 246 19.02 20.49 -6.87
C PRO A 246 18.07 20.21 -5.70
N PHE A 247 18.61 20.26 -4.49
CA PHE A 247 17.87 20.09 -3.24
C PHE A 247 17.81 21.39 -2.42
N ALA A 248 18.95 22.05 -2.24
CA ALA A 248 19.04 23.23 -1.38
C ALA A 248 18.06 24.34 -1.81
N GLY A 249 17.33 24.90 -0.85
CA GLY A 249 16.34 25.96 -1.05
C GLY A 249 14.98 25.49 -1.57
N ARG A 250 14.86 24.26 -2.05
CA ARG A 250 13.58 23.67 -2.48
C ARG A 250 12.82 23.07 -1.29
N THR A 251 11.53 22.98 -1.41
CA THR A 251 10.70 22.32 -0.39
C THR A 251 10.75 20.79 -0.55
N GLU A 252 10.53 20.07 0.55
CA GLU A 252 10.36 18.60 0.52
C GLU A 252 9.28 18.20 -0.51
N ARG A 253 8.19 18.95 -0.59
CA ARG A 253 7.08 18.73 -1.54
C ARG A 253 7.50 18.88 -3.00
N GLU A 254 8.34 19.86 -3.32
CA GLU A 254 8.88 20.03 -4.68
C GLU A 254 9.78 18.86 -5.08
N ILE A 255 10.60 18.35 -4.15
CA ILE A 255 11.47 17.19 -4.39
C ILE A 255 10.62 15.91 -4.49
N GLY A 256 9.60 15.77 -3.64
CA GLY A 256 8.64 14.65 -3.72
C GLY A 256 7.86 14.62 -5.04
N ALA A 257 7.48 15.79 -5.56
CA ALA A 257 6.84 15.89 -6.88
C ALA A 257 7.77 15.41 -8.00
N ASP A 258 9.04 15.80 -7.96
CA ASP A 258 10.08 15.35 -8.89
C ASP A 258 10.24 13.81 -8.86
N LEU A 259 10.28 13.22 -7.65
CA LEU A 259 10.31 11.76 -7.51
C LEU A 259 9.10 11.08 -8.15
N GLY A 260 7.91 11.66 -7.95
CA GLY A 260 6.69 11.16 -8.57
C GLY A 260 6.71 11.25 -10.11
N GLU A 261 7.30 12.32 -10.67
CA GLU A 261 7.51 12.46 -12.11
C GLU A 261 8.50 11.41 -12.65
N LEU A 262 9.62 11.23 -11.94
CA LEU A 262 10.64 10.24 -12.31
C LEU A 262 10.09 8.82 -12.26
N LEU A 263 9.33 8.44 -11.22
CA LEU A 263 8.69 7.13 -11.14
C LEU A 263 7.79 6.87 -12.35
N ARG A 264 6.96 7.86 -12.75
CA ARG A 264 6.10 7.73 -13.95
C ARG A 264 6.92 7.64 -15.24
N ALA A 265 7.96 8.44 -15.37
CA ALA A 265 8.86 8.42 -16.53
C ALA A 265 9.55 7.08 -16.69
N GLU A 266 9.88 6.42 -15.57
CA GLU A 266 10.52 5.12 -15.53
C GLU A 266 9.53 3.94 -15.65
N GLY A 267 8.22 4.21 -15.79
CA GLY A 267 7.21 3.23 -16.15
C GLY A 267 6.28 2.79 -15.03
N HIS A 268 6.28 3.46 -13.86
CA HIS A 268 5.26 3.20 -12.85
C HIS A 268 3.89 3.66 -13.33
N ASP A 269 2.90 2.79 -13.20
CA ASP A 269 1.50 3.10 -13.52
C ASP A 269 0.85 3.96 -12.43
N GLU A 270 1.31 3.78 -11.19
CA GLU A 270 0.84 4.46 -9.99
C GLU A 270 2.04 4.90 -9.14
N VAL A 271 2.04 6.15 -8.71
CA VAL A 271 2.92 6.63 -7.65
C VAL A 271 2.21 6.36 -6.32
N GLY A 272 2.77 5.48 -5.51
CA GLY A 272 2.19 5.10 -4.23
C GLY A 272 2.45 6.15 -3.17
N PHE A 273 3.70 6.54 -3.03
CA PHE A 273 4.16 7.54 -2.06
C PHE A 273 5.52 8.11 -2.47
N THR A 274 5.81 9.32 -1.95
CA THR A 274 7.09 10.00 -2.11
C THR A 274 7.37 10.78 -0.82
N ILE A 275 7.95 10.10 0.17
CA ILE A 275 8.34 10.71 1.44
C ILE A 275 9.71 11.35 1.25
N VAL A 276 9.78 12.66 1.49
CA VAL A 276 11.01 13.44 1.55
C VAL A 276 11.05 14.08 2.93
N ALA A 277 12.01 13.68 3.75
CA ALA A 277 12.11 14.11 5.13
C ALA A 277 13.51 14.68 5.42
N SER A 278 13.60 16.00 5.51
CA SER A 278 14.86 16.72 5.60
C SER A 278 15.17 17.21 7.02
N GLY A 279 16.44 17.17 7.43
CA GLY A 279 16.90 17.59 8.76
C GLY A 279 16.07 16.95 9.88
N ALA A 280 15.51 17.74 10.78
CA ALA A 280 14.73 17.27 11.92
C ALA A 280 13.47 16.44 11.53
N ASN A 281 12.90 16.66 10.35
CA ASN A 281 11.78 15.88 9.84
C ASN A 281 12.18 14.42 9.59
N GLY A 282 13.44 14.18 9.18
CA GLY A 282 13.99 12.84 8.99
C GLY A 282 14.01 11.97 10.25
N ALA A 283 13.89 12.59 11.44
CA ALA A 283 13.77 11.86 12.70
C ALA A 283 12.40 11.17 12.91
N SER A 284 11.44 11.38 12.00
CA SER A 284 10.13 10.71 12.00
C SER A 284 10.07 9.69 10.84
N PRO A 285 9.99 8.37 11.14
CA PRO A 285 9.95 7.34 10.09
C PRO A 285 8.82 7.51 9.06
N HIS A 286 7.67 7.99 9.51
CA HIS A 286 6.47 8.22 8.69
C HIS A 286 6.16 9.72 8.57
N HIS A 287 7.20 10.54 8.29
CA HIS A 287 7.01 11.95 8.05
C HIS A 287 6.13 12.17 6.81
N GLU A 288 5.15 13.07 6.92
CA GLU A 288 4.40 13.54 5.75
C GLU A 288 5.17 14.68 5.08
N THR A 289 5.54 14.48 3.80
CA THR A 289 6.29 15.46 2.99
C THR A 289 5.66 16.86 3.08
N SER A 290 6.46 17.82 3.55
CA SER A 290 6.00 19.15 3.97
C SER A 290 6.51 20.28 3.07
N ASP A 291 6.16 21.52 3.45
CA ASP A 291 6.69 22.73 2.81
C ASP A 291 7.99 23.23 3.46
N ARG A 292 8.64 22.42 4.34
CA ARG A 292 9.96 22.73 4.85
C ARG A 292 10.94 22.85 3.69
N ARG A 293 11.70 23.96 3.70
CA ARG A 293 12.79 24.13 2.73
C ARG A 293 14.03 23.38 3.19
N VAL A 294 14.55 22.57 2.28
CA VAL A 294 15.80 21.84 2.48
C VAL A 294 16.95 22.85 2.54
N ALA A 295 17.76 22.73 3.56
CA ALA A 295 18.91 23.58 3.78
C ALA A 295 20.23 22.86 3.45
N GLU A 296 21.26 23.63 3.12
CA GLU A 296 22.62 23.11 3.08
C GLU A 296 22.98 22.51 4.46
N GLY A 297 23.59 21.33 4.48
CA GLY A 297 23.89 20.59 5.69
C GLY A 297 22.78 19.63 6.15
N ASP A 298 21.59 19.65 5.53
CA ASP A 298 20.54 18.69 5.87
C ASP A 298 20.90 17.26 5.41
N THR A 299 20.57 16.31 6.27
CA THR A 299 20.38 14.91 5.88
C THR A 299 18.94 14.74 5.42
N VAL A 300 18.72 14.11 4.26
CA VAL A 300 17.40 13.94 3.67
C VAL A 300 17.11 12.45 3.44
N VAL A 301 16.08 11.94 4.07
CA VAL A 301 15.52 10.60 3.79
C VAL A 301 14.60 10.73 2.59
N LEU A 302 14.86 9.92 1.57
CA LEU A 302 14.06 9.75 0.36
C LEU A 302 13.48 8.34 0.40
N ASP A 303 12.20 8.21 0.70
CA ASP A 303 11.48 6.96 0.77
C ASP A 303 10.30 7.01 -0.19
N PHE A 304 10.34 6.18 -1.23
CA PHE A 304 9.39 6.28 -2.32
C PHE A 304 9.18 4.96 -3.03
N GLY A 305 7.99 4.85 -3.61
CA GLY A 305 7.58 3.68 -4.36
C GLY A 305 6.26 3.88 -5.07
N GLY A 306 5.88 2.86 -5.80
CA GLY A 306 4.64 2.88 -6.57
C GLY A 306 4.30 1.50 -7.09
N ALA A 307 3.52 1.43 -8.16
CA ALA A 307 3.17 0.17 -8.79
C ALA A 307 3.46 0.18 -10.29
N MET A 308 3.89 -0.97 -10.78
CA MET A 308 3.98 -1.31 -12.20
C MET A 308 3.31 -2.67 -12.39
N ARG A 309 2.30 -2.74 -13.27
CA ARG A 309 1.53 -3.96 -13.54
C ARG A 309 0.96 -4.59 -12.26
N GLY A 310 0.55 -3.75 -11.29
CA GLY A 310 -0.03 -4.16 -10.02
C GLY A 310 1.00 -4.54 -8.93
N TYR A 311 2.27 -4.78 -9.25
CA TYR A 311 3.32 -5.08 -8.27
C TYR A 311 3.96 -3.81 -7.74
N ARG A 312 4.24 -3.79 -6.42
CA ARG A 312 4.74 -2.61 -5.72
C ARG A 312 6.27 -2.57 -5.69
N SER A 313 6.82 -1.36 -5.77
CA SER A 313 8.21 -1.06 -5.43
C SER A 313 8.26 -0.31 -4.12
N ASP A 314 9.38 -0.47 -3.43
CA ASP A 314 9.72 0.24 -2.22
C ASP A 314 11.23 0.42 -2.14
N ILE A 315 11.69 1.64 -1.87
CA ILE A 315 13.10 1.94 -1.74
C ILE A 315 13.31 3.17 -0.86
N THR A 316 14.22 3.06 0.10
CA THR A 316 14.69 4.22 0.86
C THR A 316 16.18 4.43 0.67
N ARG A 317 16.56 5.68 0.43
CA ARG A 317 17.94 6.15 0.50
C ARG A 317 18.01 7.43 1.32
N THR A 318 19.12 7.62 1.98
CA THR A 318 19.42 8.88 2.69
C THR A 318 20.56 9.59 1.98
N VAL A 319 20.38 10.87 1.72
CA VAL A 319 21.38 11.74 1.07
C VAL A 319 21.74 12.90 1.96
N HIS A 320 22.88 13.57 1.68
CA HIS A 320 23.33 14.75 2.38
C HIS A 320 23.40 15.96 1.43
N VAL A 321 22.87 17.10 1.87
CA VAL A 321 22.81 18.34 1.08
C VAL A 321 24.04 19.19 1.40
N SER A 322 25.15 18.88 0.80
CA SER A 322 26.44 19.60 0.87
C SER A 322 27.54 18.67 0.36
N PRO A 323 28.66 19.19 -0.14
CA PRO A 323 29.76 18.34 -0.59
C PRO A 323 30.38 17.47 0.52
N THR A 324 30.17 17.81 1.80
CA THR A 324 30.78 17.08 2.92
C THR A 324 29.80 16.88 4.05
N ALA A 325 29.44 15.63 4.32
CA ALA A 325 28.62 15.26 5.47
C ALA A 325 29.39 15.48 6.78
N GLY A 326 28.68 15.82 7.85
CA GLY A 326 29.22 15.86 9.20
C GLY A 326 29.67 14.46 9.66
N HIS A 327 30.59 14.44 10.62
CA HIS A 327 31.16 13.18 11.14
C HIS A 327 30.09 12.28 11.75
N GLU A 328 29.06 12.84 12.38
CA GLU A 328 28.01 12.07 13.02
C GLU A 328 27.01 11.51 12.00
N GLU A 329 26.59 12.30 11.01
CA GLU A 329 25.71 11.87 9.92
C GLU A 329 26.32 10.70 9.15
N GLN A 330 27.61 10.82 8.81
CA GLN A 330 28.38 9.75 8.17
C GLN A 330 28.44 8.49 9.06
N LYS A 331 28.72 8.65 10.35
CA LYS A 331 28.78 7.55 11.30
C LYS A 331 27.43 6.83 11.42
N VAL A 332 26.32 7.57 11.54
CA VAL A 332 24.98 6.99 11.64
C VAL A 332 24.63 6.26 10.35
N HIS A 333 24.89 6.86 9.19
CA HIS A 333 24.67 6.23 7.89
C HIS A 333 25.46 4.91 7.76
N ASP A 334 26.73 4.89 8.15
CA ASP A 334 27.56 3.68 8.12
C ASP A 334 27.04 2.58 9.06
N VAL A 335 26.46 2.94 10.21
CA VAL A 335 25.82 1.98 11.11
C VAL A 335 24.59 1.38 10.47
N VAL A 336 23.70 2.20 9.88
CA VAL A 336 22.47 1.73 9.20
C VAL A 336 22.83 0.84 8.00
N ARG A 337 23.81 1.22 7.19
CA ARG A 337 24.29 0.40 6.07
C ARG A 337 24.78 -0.97 6.53
N ARG A 338 25.59 -1.04 7.59
CA ARG A 338 26.05 -2.31 8.17
C ARG A 338 24.91 -3.15 8.77
N ALA A 339 23.90 -2.48 9.34
CA ALA A 339 22.73 -3.16 9.86
C ALA A 339 21.90 -3.79 8.72
N GLN A 340 21.74 -3.09 7.60
CA GLN A 340 21.08 -3.61 6.41
C GLN A 340 21.88 -4.80 5.80
N GLU A 341 23.19 -4.69 5.68
CA GLU A 341 24.08 -5.78 5.26
C GLU A 341 23.96 -7.02 6.18
N ALA A 342 23.87 -6.80 7.50
CA ALA A 342 23.69 -7.89 8.47
C ALA A 342 22.32 -8.56 8.32
N GLY A 343 21.26 -7.81 8.05
CA GLY A 343 19.94 -8.33 7.71
C GLY A 343 19.99 -9.22 6.45
N TYR A 344 20.62 -8.74 5.38
CA TYR A 344 20.85 -9.54 4.18
C TYR A 344 21.63 -10.82 4.44
N ALA A 345 22.72 -10.75 5.18
CA ALA A 345 23.55 -11.92 5.50
C ALA A 345 22.78 -12.97 6.32
N ALA A 346 21.83 -12.56 7.12
CA ALA A 346 20.96 -13.45 7.89
C ALA A 346 19.85 -14.09 7.04
N ALA A 347 19.42 -13.41 5.98
CA ALA A 347 18.29 -13.84 5.14
C ALA A 347 18.71 -15.03 4.23
N ARG A 348 18.03 -16.15 4.42
CA ARG A 348 18.17 -17.36 3.59
C ARG A 348 17.00 -18.29 3.84
N LYS A 349 16.79 -19.26 2.98
CA LYS A 349 15.81 -20.33 3.21
C LYS A 349 15.99 -20.96 4.60
N GLY A 350 14.89 -21.10 5.34
CA GLY A 350 14.85 -21.68 6.68
C GLY A 350 15.26 -20.74 7.82
N ALA A 351 15.76 -19.54 7.54
CA ALA A 351 15.92 -18.51 8.56
C ALA A 351 14.53 -18.03 9.05
N THR A 352 14.40 -17.71 10.33
CA THR A 352 13.16 -17.12 10.84
C THR A 352 13.12 -15.61 10.58
N ALA A 353 11.94 -15.06 10.36
CA ALA A 353 11.75 -13.63 10.16
C ALA A 353 12.33 -12.79 11.33
N GLU A 354 12.17 -13.25 12.58
CA GLU A 354 12.76 -12.61 13.76
C GLU A 354 14.29 -12.63 13.76
N SER A 355 14.94 -13.64 13.12
CA SER A 355 16.40 -13.73 13.10
C SER A 355 17.05 -12.65 12.23
N ILE A 356 16.33 -12.17 11.21
CA ILE A 356 16.78 -11.08 10.35
C ILE A 356 16.65 -9.75 11.10
N ASP A 357 15.51 -9.53 11.77
CA ASP A 357 15.32 -8.36 12.64
C ASP A 357 16.41 -8.31 13.73
N ALA A 358 16.68 -9.44 14.37
CA ALA A 358 17.70 -9.52 15.41
C ALA A 358 19.11 -9.23 14.88
N ALA A 359 19.43 -9.64 13.64
CA ALA A 359 20.74 -9.39 13.04
C ALA A 359 20.96 -7.90 12.75
N ALA A 360 19.99 -7.23 12.14
CA ALA A 360 20.07 -5.80 11.86
C ALA A 360 20.07 -4.98 13.15
N ARG A 361 19.17 -5.28 14.07
CA ARG A 361 19.03 -4.58 15.35
C ARG A 361 20.27 -4.67 16.20
N ARG A 362 20.93 -5.82 16.27
CA ARG A 362 22.17 -6.00 17.02
C ARG A 362 23.28 -5.03 16.59
N VAL A 363 23.44 -4.78 15.28
CA VAL A 363 24.44 -3.82 14.79
C VAL A 363 24.17 -2.40 15.29
N ILE A 364 22.90 -2.01 15.31
CA ILE A 364 22.45 -0.70 15.79
C ILE A 364 22.59 -0.60 17.32
N ASP A 365 22.25 -1.66 18.06
CA ASP A 365 22.40 -1.74 19.52
C ASP A 365 23.87 -1.64 19.95
N GLU A 366 24.76 -2.40 19.31
CA GLU A 366 26.20 -2.40 19.59
C GLU A 366 26.86 -1.03 19.28
N ALA A 367 26.30 -0.28 18.34
CA ALA A 367 26.74 1.09 18.03
C ALA A 367 26.18 2.16 19.01
N GLY A 368 25.30 1.77 19.96
CA GLY A 368 24.71 2.66 20.96
C GLY A 368 23.47 3.42 20.48
N TYR A 369 22.83 3.00 19.40
CA TYR A 369 21.65 3.65 18.83
C TYR A 369 20.36 2.81 18.94
N GLY A 370 20.34 1.74 19.75
CA GLY A 370 19.24 0.80 19.80
C GLY A 370 17.87 1.41 20.12
N GLU A 371 17.82 2.41 21.02
CA GLU A 371 16.60 3.13 21.37
C GLU A 371 16.01 3.96 20.21
N PHE A 372 16.81 4.27 19.19
CA PHE A 372 16.43 5.06 18.02
C PHE A 372 16.02 4.20 16.81
N PHE A 373 16.04 2.86 16.91
CA PHE A 373 15.50 1.96 15.90
C PHE A 373 14.13 1.43 16.35
N ILE A 374 13.09 2.17 16.05
CA ILE A 374 11.76 2.07 16.66
C ILE A 374 10.71 1.27 15.86
N HIS A 375 11.07 0.74 14.69
CA HIS A 375 10.16 -0.07 13.87
C HIS A 375 10.74 -1.46 13.57
N ARG A 376 9.99 -2.32 12.89
CA ARG A 376 10.44 -3.62 12.39
C ARG A 376 11.51 -3.45 11.31
N THR A 377 12.31 -4.49 11.09
CA THR A 377 13.38 -4.45 10.07
C THR A 377 12.85 -4.56 8.64
N GLY A 378 11.60 -5.00 8.46
CA GLY A 378 11.03 -5.10 7.11
C GLY A 378 9.65 -5.76 7.08
N HIS A 379 9.09 -5.81 5.89
CA HIS A 379 7.78 -6.38 5.58
C HIS A 379 7.81 -7.11 4.23
N GLY A 380 6.91 -8.05 4.04
CA GLY A 380 6.65 -8.64 2.72
C GLY A 380 6.10 -7.59 1.77
N ILE A 381 6.35 -7.78 0.48
CA ILE A 381 5.88 -6.92 -0.58
C ILE A 381 5.43 -7.75 -1.78
N GLY A 382 4.47 -7.24 -2.52
CA GLY A 382 3.94 -7.89 -3.71
C GLY A 382 2.91 -7.01 -4.41
N LEU A 383 1.66 -7.44 -4.37
CA LEU A 383 0.51 -6.65 -4.83
C LEU A 383 0.09 -5.58 -3.82
N ASP A 384 0.33 -5.82 -2.53
CA ASP A 384 0.28 -4.80 -1.50
C ASP A 384 1.70 -4.33 -1.19
N GLY A 385 1.87 -3.06 -0.78
CA GLY A 385 3.14 -2.53 -0.30
C GLY A 385 3.58 -3.26 0.97
N HIS A 386 2.65 -3.48 1.91
CA HIS A 386 2.91 -4.23 3.13
C HIS A 386 2.07 -5.52 3.16
N GLU A 387 2.73 -6.66 3.10
CA GLU A 387 2.12 -7.97 3.28
C GLU A 387 3.05 -8.90 4.11
N HIS A 388 2.67 -10.14 4.32
CA HIS A 388 3.55 -11.12 4.98
C HIS A 388 4.70 -11.60 4.06
N PRO A 389 5.86 -11.97 4.69
CA PRO A 389 6.17 -12.01 6.11
C PRO A 389 6.58 -10.64 6.68
N TYR A 390 6.37 -10.42 7.99
CA TYR A 390 6.92 -9.26 8.69
C TYR A 390 8.23 -9.64 9.40
N LEU A 391 9.32 -8.92 9.11
CA LEU A 391 10.62 -9.13 9.73
C LEU A 391 10.67 -8.38 11.07
N VAL A 392 10.19 -9.02 12.13
CA VAL A 392 10.00 -8.41 13.44
C VAL A 392 10.24 -9.43 14.55
N ARG A 393 10.70 -8.95 15.69
CA ARG A 393 10.86 -9.76 16.90
C ARG A 393 9.60 -10.58 17.22
N GLY A 394 9.76 -11.87 17.50
CA GLY A 394 8.68 -12.80 17.81
C GLY A 394 8.03 -13.48 16.61
N ASN A 395 8.32 -13.04 15.38
CA ASN A 395 7.86 -13.73 14.18
C ASN A 395 8.79 -14.90 13.83
N ARG A 396 8.35 -16.13 14.14
CA ARG A 396 9.08 -17.37 13.89
C ARG A 396 8.80 -18.01 12.53
N GLU A 397 8.06 -17.33 11.66
CA GLU A 397 7.83 -17.79 10.31
C GLU A 397 9.15 -17.95 9.57
N THR A 398 9.36 -19.11 8.96
CA THR A 398 10.60 -19.44 8.23
C THR A 398 10.52 -18.95 6.80
N LEU A 399 11.60 -18.33 6.31
CA LEU A 399 11.69 -17.90 4.94
C LEU A 399 11.78 -19.09 3.98
N GLU A 400 10.99 -19.01 2.90
CA GLU A 400 10.91 -20.02 1.86
C GLU A 400 11.14 -19.39 0.48
N PRO A 401 11.56 -20.17 -0.53
CA PRO A 401 11.69 -19.67 -1.91
C PRO A 401 10.43 -18.97 -2.41
N GLY A 402 10.61 -17.86 -3.09
CA GLY A 402 9.55 -16.99 -3.59
C GLY A 402 9.08 -15.93 -2.59
N MET A 403 9.50 -15.96 -1.33
CA MET A 403 9.19 -14.87 -0.40
C MET A 403 9.98 -13.63 -0.77
N ALA A 404 9.29 -12.49 -0.94
CA ALA A 404 9.87 -11.18 -1.19
C ALA A 404 9.52 -10.24 -0.03
N PHE A 405 10.50 -9.44 0.40
CA PHE A 405 10.39 -8.58 1.58
C PHE A 405 11.40 -7.43 1.53
N SER A 406 11.08 -6.33 2.27
CA SER A 406 12.03 -5.23 2.50
C SER A 406 13.05 -5.60 3.59
N ILE A 407 14.24 -4.98 3.52
CA ILE A 407 15.22 -4.92 4.62
C ILE A 407 15.59 -3.44 4.78
N GLU A 408 15.06 -2.79 5.82
CA GLU A 408 14.98 -1.34 5.95
C GLU A 408 15.34 -0.81 7.34
N PRO A 409 16.46 -1.21 7.95
CA PRO A 409 16.82 -0.66 9.25
C PRO A 409 17.01 0.86 9.18
N GLY A 410 16.68 1.55 10.30
CA GLY A 410 16.82 2.99 10.40
C GLY A 410 17.19 3.45 11.81
N ILE A 411 17.82 4.63 11.90
CA ILE A 411 18.13 5.34 13.14
C ILE A 411 17.53 6.74 13.04
N TYR A 412 16.73 7.12 14.04
CA TYR A 412 15.95 8.36 14.05
C TYR A 412 16.29 9.16 15.30
N LEU A 413 17.10 10.22 15.15
CA LEU A 413 17.58 11.05 16.26
C LEU A 413 16.63 12.23 16.48
N PRO A 414 15.81 12.25 17.53
CA PRO A 414 14.76 13.24 17.72
C PRO A 414 15.24 14.68 17.62
N GLY A 415 14.57 15.49 16.81
CA GLY A 415 14.87 16.90 16.60
C GLY A 415 16.15 17.18 15.79
N ARG A 416 16.78 16.15 15.26
CA ARG A 416 18.05 16.26 14.53
C ARG A 416 17.96 15.75 13.09
N PHE A 417 18.01 14.44 12.88
CA PHE A 417 17.89 13.80 11.57
C PHE A 417 17.58 12.32 11.72
N GLY A 418 17.24 11.68 10.62
CA GLY A 418 17.11 10.23 10.51
C GLY A 418 17.89 9.68 9.33
N VAL A 419 18.17 8.39 9.39
CA VAL A 419 18.79 7.61 8.31
C VAL A 419 18.03 6.31 8.16
N ARG A 420 17.62 5.97 6.92
CA ARG A 420 17.10 4.65 6.53
C ARG A 420 17.73 4.23 5.20
N ILE A 421 18.05 2.96 5.08
CA ILE A 421 18.46 2.32 3.82
C ILE A 421 17.58 1.09 3.65
N GLU A 422 16.91 0.99 2.53
CA GLU A 422 15.94 -0.04 2.21
C GLU A 422 16.09 -0.57 0.81
N ASP A 423 16.01 -1.87 0.69
CA ASP A 423 15.86 -2.59 -0.57
C ASP A 423 14.87 -3.74 -0.42
N ILE A 424 14.27 -4.12 -1.53
CA ILE A 424 13.50 -5.35 -1.63
C ILE A 424 14.43 -6.51 -1.96
N ALA A 425 14.22 -7.61 -1.26
CA ALA A 425 14.91 -8.88 -1.46
C ALA A 425 13.92 -10.01 -1.77
N VAL A 426 14.40 -11.06 -2.42
CA VAL A 426 13.67 -12.31 -2.65
C VAL A 426 14.52 -13.50 -2.26
N ILE A 427 13.89 -14.55 -1.72
CA ILE A 427 14.55 -15.86 -1.56
C ILE A 427 14.41 -16.62 -2.89
N ASP A 428 15.53 -16.87 -3.54
CA ASP A 428 15.58 -17.61 -4.80
C ASP A 428 15.35 -19.13 -4.60
N ALA A 429 15.16 -19.85 -5.69
CA ALA A 429 14.85 -21.28 -5.68
C ALA A 429 15.94 -22.14 -5.02
N ASP A 430 17.21 -21.69 -5.07
CA ASP A 430 18.35 -22.34 -4.43
C ASP A 430 18.43 -22.07 -2.92
N GLY A 431 17.56 -21.18 -2.40
CA GLY A 431 17.52 -20.80 -1.00
C GLY A 431 18.41 -19.63 -0.62
N SER A 432 19.13 -19.04 -1.55
CA SER A 432 19.88 -17.79 -1.35
C SER A 432 18.96 -16.57 -1.36
N VAL A 433 19.41 -15.48 -0.74
CA VAL A 433 18.74 -14.17 -0.85
C VAL A 433 19.32 -13.39 -2.02
N ARG A 434 18.46 -12.73 -2.79
CA ARG A 434 18.85 -11.85 -3.88
C ARG A 434 18.18 -10.47 -3.74
N PRO A 435 18.94 -9.35 -3.76
CA PRO A 435 18.35 -8.02 -3.80
C PRO A 435 17.68 -7.77 -5.17
N LEU A 436 16.55 -7.08 -5.17
CA LEU A 436 15.85 -6.64 -6.38
C LEU A 436 16.23 -5.19 -6.73
N ASN A 437 16.53 -4.36 -5.71
CA ASN A 437 17.14 -3.05 -5.91
C ASN A 437 18.65 -3.16 -6.08
N ARG A 438 19.22 -2.23 -6.84
CA ARG A 438 20.66 -2.15 -7.15
C ARG A 438 21.21 -0.73 -7.04
N ALA A 439 20.42 0.22 -6.53
CA ALA A 439 20.88 1.57 -6.24
C ALA A 439 21.98 1.53 -5.17
N ASP A 440 23.00 2.37 -5.34
CA ASP A 440 24.12 2.44 -4.40
C ASP A 440 23.64 2.78 -2.98
N HIS A 441 24.27 2.18 -1.99
CA HIS A 441 24.07 2.44 -0.56
C HIS A 441 25.05 3.51 -0.02
N ALA A 442 25.85 4.12 -0.87
CA ALA A 442 26.72 5.20 -0.44
C ALA A 442 25.91 6.40 0.07
N PHE A 443 26.46 7.11 1.04
CA PHE A 443 25.87 8.36 1.50
C PHE A 443 26.10 9.43 0.43
N ALA A 444 25.19 9.49 -0.55
CA ALA A 444 25.31 10.40 -1.67
C ALA A 444 25.21 11.86 -1.22
N THR A 445 25.97 12.75 -1.87
CA THR A 445 25.88 14.20 -1.67
C THR A 445 25.14 14.84 -2.84
N VAL A 446 24.27 15.80 -2.52
CA VAL A 446 23.46 16.56 -3.50
C VAL A 446 23.64 18.06 -3.23
N ALA A 447 23.36 18.90 -4.26
CA ALA A 447 23.50 20.35 -4.19
C ALA A 447 22.18 21.08 -3.83
#